data_8a58a0390c6e2e3d38cfb297e8e73956
#
_entry.id   8a58a0390c6e2e3d38cfb297e8e73956
#
_cell.length_a   1.000
_cell.length_b   1.000
_cell.length_c   1.000
_cell.angle_alpha   90.00
_cell.angle_beta   90.00
_cell.angle_gamma   90.00
#
_symmetry.space_group_name_H-M   'P 1'
#
loop_
_entity.id
_entity.type
_entity.pdbx_description
1 polymer ?
#
loop_
_entity_poly.entity_id
_entity_poly.type
_entity_poly.pdbx_seq_one_letter_code
_entity_poly.pdbx_strand_id
1 'polypeptide(L)'
;MATILLSAVGAAIGSGFGGTIMGLSGAVIGRAVGATLGRVIDQRVLGGGSEVVETGRVDRFRLMGASEGSAIGQVFGRARIAGQVIWATQFQESTTTSGGKGAPQPRTTEYSYSVSLAVALGLGRITNVGRIWADGVELAPNAINLRVYDGAEDQLPDPRIEAVEGAGMAPAYRGIAYVVIEDLALAPFGNRVPQFSFEVVRAAQGDFADGVMDLQRAISAVALIPGTGEYALATTQIHYSAEPGVNRSANVHSPSGETDFATSLSQLRAELPNCGSVSLVVAWFGSDLRCAACEVMPKVEQVELDGEGMPWRVAGIVRAQAAVVPKVDARSIYGGTPADRSVIEAIQAIREGGQEVMFYPFILMDQLAGNALADPWTGATDQPALPWRGRITLSQAPGRAGSPDRTAVAADEVAAFFGTAQPDDFAVVNGEIVYSGPSEWRYRRFILHYAHLCALAGGVDAFCIGSEMVALNQIRGAGDIFPAVAMMRQLAAEARAILGP
;
A
#
# COMPACT_ATOMS: atom_id res chain seq x y z
N MET A 1 16.25 50.11 -8.28
CA MET A 1 16.35 50.61 -6.88
C MET A 1 15.42 49.82 -5.95
N ALA A 2 14.16 49.63 -6.29
CA ALA A 2 13.23 48.79 -5.50
C ALA A 2 13.70 47.34 -5.38
N THR A 3 14.32 46.77 -6.40
CA THR A 3 14.88 45.41 -6.39
C THR A 3 15.89 45.20 -5.28
N ILE A 4 16.82 46.16 -5.07
CA ILE A 4 17.85 46.03 -4.03
C ILE A 4 17.24 46.18 -2.64
N LEU A 5 16.35 47.15 -2.46
CA LEU A 5 15.71 47.42 -1.18
C LEU A 5 14.83 46.26 -0.74
N LEU A 6 13.94 45.76 -1.62
CA LEU A 6 13.03 44.67 -1.32
C LEU A 6 13.75 43.34 -1.16
N SER A 7 14.88 43.11 -1.85
CA SER A 7 15.68 41.91 -1.62
C SER A 7 16.32 41.89 -0.23
N ALA A 8 16.77 43.04 0.27
CA ALA A 8 17.33 43.19 1.62
C ALA A 8 16.24 43.01 2.70
N VAL A 9 15.06 43.64 2.52
CA VAL A 9 13.94 43.49 3.43
C VAL A 9 13.41 42.05 3.42
N GLY A 10 13.28 41.43 2.25
CA GLY A 10 12.87 40.03 2.13
C GLY A 10 13.85 39.08 2.81
N ALA A 11 15.17 39.32 2.73
CA ALA A 11 16.16 38.52 3.45
C ALA A 11 16.06 38.71 4.97
N ALA A 12 15.78 39.91 5.45
CA ALA A 12 15.62 40.20 6.87
C ALA A 12 14.36 39.53 7.45
N ILE A 13 13.23 39.61 6.73
CA ILE A 13 11.99 38.93 7.12
C ILE A 13 12.19 37.39 7.07
N GLY A 14 12.79 36.88 6.00
CA GLY A 14 13.04 35.46 5.84
C GLY A 14 13.98 34.88 6.90
N SER A 15 14.91 35.67 7.44
CA SER A 15 15.79 35.21 8.54
C SER A 15 15.07 35.00 9.87
N GLY A 16 13.91 35.64 10.05
CA GLY A 16 13.04 35.42 11.23
C GLY A 16 12.32 34.05 11.27
N PHE A 17 12.26 33.34 10.14
CA PHE A 17 11.71 31.99 10.05
C PHE A 17 12.85 30.98 10.15
N GLY A 18 13.07 30.43 11.34
CA GLY A 18 14.14 29.48 11.66
C GLY A 18 13.94 28.08 11.07
N GLY A 19 13.92 27.96 9.74
CA GLY A 19 13.79 26.68 9.05
C GLY A 19 14.43 26.71 7.66
N THR A 20 14.72 25.52 7.11
CA THR A 20 15.15 25.36 5.71
C THR A 20 14.05 24.63 4.94
N ILE A 21 13.71 25.15 3.76
CA ILE A 21 12.78 24.50 2.81
C ILE A 21 13.63 24.06 1.63
N MET A 22 13.64 22.77 1.31
CA MET A 22 14.45 22.16 0.24
C MET A 22 15.96 22.50 0.32
N GLY A 23 16.50 22.60 1.55
CA GLY A 23 17.92 22.90 1.78
C GLY A 23 18.31 24.39 1.68
N LEU A 24 17.36 25.29 1.43
CA LEU A 24 17.59 26.72 1.37
C LEU A 24 17.09 27.40 2.66
N SER A 25 17.90 28.27 3.23
CA SER A 25 17.51 29.06 4.42
C SER A 25 16.41 30.06 4.10
N GLY A 26 15.54 30.37 5.08
CA GLY A 26 14.47 31.36 4.94
C GLY A 26 14.99 32.73 4.44
N ALA A 27 16.19 33.11 4.79
CA ALA A 27 16.84 34.36 4.29
C ALA A 27 17.11 34.32 2.78
N VAL A 28 17.51 33.18 2.23
CA VAL A 28 17.76 33.02 0.78
C VAL A 28 16.44 33.07 0.02
N ILE A 29 15.40 32.38 0.50
CA ILE A 29 14.08 32.38 -0.11
C ILE A 29 13.46 33.78 -0.02
N GLY A 30 13.54 34.44 1.13
CA GLY A 30 13.01 35.78 1.34
C GLY A 30 13.74 36.83 0.44
N ARG A 31 15.04 36.67 0.25
CA ARG A 31 15.82 37.52 -0.69
C ARG A 31 15.35 37.33 -2.14
N ALA A 32 15.13 36.11 -2.58
CA ALA A 32 14.67 35.81 -3.93
C ALA A 32 13.28 36.39 -4.19
N VAL A 33 12.33 36.19 -3.28
CA VAL A 33 10.99 36.76 -3.36
C VAL A 33 11.02 38.29 -3.35
N GLY A 34 11.78 38.88 -2.45
CA GLY A 34 11.93 40.34 -2.38
C GLY A 34 12.59 40.95 -3.63
N ALA A 35 13.58 40.28 -4.22
CA ALA A 35 14.20 40.68 -5.47
C ALA A 35 13.21 40.64 -6.65
N THR A 36 12.38 39.60 -6.71
CA THR A 36 11.36 39.44 -7.77
C THR A 36 10.32 40.55 -7.69
N LEU A 37 9.78 40.81 -6.49
CA LEU A 37 8.84 41.90 -6.27
C LEU A 37 9.45 43.28 -6.58
N GLY A 38 10.69 43.49 -6.15
CA GLY A 38 11.43 44.74 -6.44
C GLY A 38 11.66 44.97 -7.94
N ARG A 39 11.95 43.92 -8.69
CA ARG A 39 12.11 43.97 -10.14
C ARG A 39 10.81 44.37 -10.86
N VAL A 40 9.68 43.84 -10.44
CA VAL A 40 8.37 44.22 -10.97
C VAL A 40 8.07 45.71 -10.70
N ILE A 41 8.42 46.21 -9.53
CA ILE A 41 8.23 47.64 -9.19
C ILE A 41 9.19 48.53 -9.99
N ASP A 42 10.46 48.19 -10.11
CA ASP A 42 11.43 48.93 -10.89
C ASP A 42 11.04 49.02 -12.37
N GLN A 43 10.52 47.91 -12.96
CA GLN A 43 9.99 47.89 -14.33
C GLN A 43 8.77 48.77 -14.53
N ARG A 44 7.84 48.82 -13.54
CA ARG A 44 6.64 49.68 -13.60
C ARG A 44 6.97 51.16 -13.47
N VAL A 45 7.96 51.50 -12.66
CA VAL A 45 8.30 52.90 -12.34
C VAL A 45 9.28 53.52 -13.33
N LEU A 46 10.18 52.71 -13.91
CA LEU A 46 11.24 53.20 -14.82
C LEU A 46 10.92 53.09 -16.31
N GLY A 47 9.70 52.55 -16.68
CA GLY A 47 9.20 52.63 -18.05
C GLY A 47 10.04 51.90 -19.11
N GLY A 48 10.76 50.86 -18.72
CA GLY A 48 11.47 49.98 -19.67
C GLY A 48 10.48 49.10 -20.43
N GLY A 49 10.58 49.02 -21.75
CA GLY A 49 9.74 48.18 -22.60
C GLY A 49 9.70 46.72 -22.14
N SER A 50 8.69 46.00 -22.53
CA SER A 50 8.45 44.62 -22.09
C SER A 50 9.67 43.73 -22.37
N GLU A 51 10.44 43.45 -21.33
CA GLU A 51 11.57 42.52 -21.39
C GLU A 51 10.98 41.10 -21.49
N VAL A 52 11.39 40.34 -22.49
CA VAL A 52 11.01 38.92 -22.62
C VAL A 52 11.82 38.14 -21.62
N VAL A 53 11.14 37.57 -20.63
CA VAL A 53 11.77 36.65 -19.67
C VAL A 53 11.75 35.25 -20.27
N GLU A 54 12.91 34.75 -20.65
CA GLU A 54 13.11 33.38 -21.10
C GLU A 54 13.37 32.48 -19.89
N THR A 55 12.59 31.45 -19.70
CA THR A 55 12.75 30.43 -18.64
C THR A 55 12.83 29.04 -19.23
N GLY A 56 13.66 28.19 -18.64
CA GLY A 56 13.76 26.76 -19.01
C GLY A 56 14.64 26.47 -20.23
N ARG A 57 15.30 27.46 -20.83
CA ARG A 57 16.23 27.25 -21.97
C ARG A 57 17.47 26.50 -21.52
N VAL A 58 17.79 25.38 -22.20
CA VAL A 58 18.97 24.54 -21.90
C VAL A 58 19.95 24.59 -23.06
N ASP A 59 21.18 25.02 -22.78
CA ASP A 59 22.24 25.16 -23.81
C ASP A 59 22.95 23.82 -24.12
N ARG A 60 22.89 22.83 -23.20
CA ARG A 60 23.54 21.53 -23.37
C ARG A 60 22.73 20.44 -22.68
N PHE A 61 22.39 19.39 -23.42
CA PHE A 61 21.78 18.16 -22.88
C PHE A 61 22.86 17.12 -22.60
N ARG A 62 22.75 16.44 -21.45
CA ARG A 62 23.57 15.27 -21.12
C ARG A 62 22.66 14.05 -21.00
N LEU A 63 22.94 13.03 -21.81
CA LEU A 63 22.31 11.72 -21.68
C LEU A 63 23.04 10.87 -20.64
N MET A 64 22.33 9.98 -20.00
CA MET A 64 22.92 8.89 -19.21
C MET A 64 23.88 8.10 -20.09
N GLY A 65 24.97 7.58 -19.51
CA GLY A 65 26.07 6.99 -20.22
C GLY A 65 25.67 6.12 -21.41
N ALA A 66 25.93 6.64 -22.59
CA ALA A 66 25.94 5.92 -23.83
C ALA A 66 27.35 6.06 -24.36
N SER A 67 28.18 5.03 -24.22
CA SER A 67 29.47 4.99 -24.84
C SER A 67 29.61 3.73 -25.67
N GLU A 68 30.03 3.88 -26.92
CA GLU A 68 30.33 2.78 -27.79
C GLU A 68 31.36 1.84 -27.14
N GLY A 69 31.12 0.53 -27.18
CA GLY A 69 31.97 -0.48 -26.57
C GLY A 69 31.74 -0.71 -25.06
N SER A 70 30.79 -0.02 -24.43
CA SER A 70 30.42 -0.36 -23.06
C SER A 70 29.72 -1.71 -22.99
N ALA A 71 30.12 -2.54 -22.01
CA ALA A 71 29.53 -3.85 -21.83
C ALA A 71 28.08 -3.73 -21.33
N ILE A 72 27.15 -4.43 -21.95
CA ILE A 72 25.79 -4.61 -21.45
C ILE A 72 25.83 -5.72 -20.39
N GLY A 73 25.39 -5.41 -19.17
CA GLY A 73 25.36 -6.34 -18.06
C GLY A 73 24.31 -7.44 -18.25
N GLN A 74 24.38 -8.47 -17.41
CA GLN A 74 23.36 -9.51 -17.31
C GLN A 74 22.80 -9.51 -15.89
N VAL A 75 21.46 -9.52 -15.78
CA VAL A 75 20.76 -9.59 -14.49
C VAL A 75 20.56 -11.04 -14.10
N PHE A 76 20.68 -11.36 -12.83
CA PHE A 76 20.34 -12.65 -12.23
C PHE A 76 19.38 -12.41 -11.06
N GLY A 77 18.19 -13.00 -11.12
CA GLY A 77 17.14 -12.77 -10.14
C GLY A 77 16.51 -11.37 -10.27
N ARG A 78 16.27 -10.70 -9.14
CA ARG A 78 15.66 -9.37 -9.07
C ARG A 78 16.72 -8.33 -8.67
N ALA A 79 16.91 -7.33 -9.51
CA ALA A 79 17.89 -6.27 -9.27
C ALA A 79 17.39 -4.91 -9.75
N ARG A 80 17.80 -3.85 -9.07
CA ARG A 80 17.64 -2.47 -9.53
C ARG A 80 18.89 -2.05 -10.30
N ILE A 81 18.73 -1.68 -11.55
CA ILE A 81 19.81 -1.33 -12.48
C ILE A 81 19.58 0.03 -13.13
N ALA A 82 20.64 0.72 -13.50
CA ALA A 82 20.54 2.03 -14.16
C ALA A 82 20.17 1.93 -15.66
N GLY A 83 20.47 0.80 -16.29
CA GLY A 83 20.35 0.65 -17.73
C GLY A 83 21.40 1.46 -18.52
N GLN A 84 21.39 1.30 -19.85
CA GLN A 84 22.30 1.99 -20.76
C GLN A 84 21.54 2.51 -21.98
N VAL A 85 21.65 3.80 -22.29
CA VAL A 85 20.98 4.36 -23.47
C VAL A 85 21.61 3.77 -24.73
N ILE A 86 20.79 3.15 -25.57
CA ILE A 86 21.16 2.53 -26.84
C ILE A 86 20.64 3.27 -28.06
N TRP A 87 19.63 4.12 -27.87
CA TRP A 87 19.06 4.96 -28.93
C TRP A 87 18.36 6.17 -28.31
N ALA A 88 18.33 7.30 -29.00
CA ALA A 88 17.55 8.48 -28.63
C ALA A 88 17.25 9.35 -29.86
N THR A 89 16.09 10.04 -29.84
CA THR A 89 15.77 11.08 -30.82
C THR A 89 16.54 12.36 -30.54
N GLN A 90 16.50 13.29 -31.50
CA GLN A 90 16.83 14.68 -31.19
C GLN A 90 15.81 15.26 -30.20
N PHE A 91 16.24 16.23 -29.40
CA PHE A 91 15.34 16.94 -28.50
C PHE A 91 14.37 17.80 -29.30
N GLN A 92 13.09 17.67 -28.97
CA GLN A 92 12.04 18.51 -29.54
C GLN A 92 11.74 19.66 -28.58
N GLU A 93 11.90 20.88 -29.07
CA GLU A 93 11.61 22.10 -28.33
C GLU A 93 10.16 22.53 -28.56
N SER A 94 9.48 22.87 -27.48
CA SER A 94 8.15 23.49 -27.50
C SER A 94 8.20 24.78 -26.68
N THR A 95 7.59 25.85 -27.18
CA THR A 95 7.56 27.15 -26.52
C THR A 95 6.15 27.57 -26.21
N THR A 96 5.90 27.93 -24.97
CA THR A 96 4.64 28.52 -24.53
C THR A 96 4.85 29.95 -24.13
N THR A 97 4.11 30.88 -24.74
CA THR A 97 4.21 32.30 -24.38
C THR A 97 2.96 32.72 -23.61
N SER A 98 3.16 33.19 -22.38
CA SER A 98 2.12 33.75 -21.53
C SER A 98 2.32 35.26 -21.37
N GLY A 99 1.24 36.04 -21.49
CA GLY A 99 1.24 37.50 -21.34
C GLY A 99 0.06 38.11 -22.14
N GLY A 100 -0.86 38.76 -21.45
CA GLY A 100 -2.15 39.18 -21.98
C GLY A 100 -2.10 40.46 -22.82
N LYS A 101 -2.97 40.55 -23.81
CA LYS A 101 -3.37 41.78 -24.49
C LYS A 101 -4.07 42.67 -23.45
N GLY A 102 -3.48 43.78 -23.06
CA GLY A 102 -4.21 44.84 -22.35
C GLY A 102 -3.68 45.28 -20.98
N ALA A 103 -2.63 44.69 -20.43
CA ALA A 103 -1.95 45.20 -19.22
C ALA A 103 -0.42 45.15 -19.41
N PRO A 104 0.36 46.08 -18.81
CA PRO A 104 1.83 46.02 -18.89
C PRO A 104 2.37 44.91 -17.97
N GLN A 105 2.22 43.67 -18.42
CA GLN A 105 2.88 42.52 -17.79
C GLN A 105 4.04 42.05 -18.69
N PRO A 106 5.16 41.63 -18.12
CA PRO A 106 6.27 41.08 -18.88
C PRO A 106 5.79 39.84 -19.62
N ARG A 107 6.14 39.74 -20.89
CA ARG A 107 5.88 38.53 -21.69
C ARG A 107 6.86 37.46 -21.27
N THR A 108 6.33 36.33 -20.72
CA THR A 108 7.18 35.19 -20.35
C THR A 108 7.11 34.15 -21.45
N THR A 109 8.25 33.75 -21.99
CA THR A 109 8.37 32.60 -22.88
C THR A 109 8.98 31.46 -22.09
N GLU A 110 8.24 30.37 -21.98
CA GLU A 110 8.66 29.14 -21.31
C GLU A 110 9.05 28.12 -22.37
N TYR A 111 10.25 27.56 -22.24
CA TYR A 111 10.74 26.49 -23.11
C TYR A 111 10.54 25.15 -22.41
N SER A 112 9.97 24.20 -23.11
CA SER A 112 9.87 22.80 -22.69
C SER A 112 10.45 21.89 -23.77
N TYR A 113 11.00 20.77 -23.36
CA TYR A 113 11.65 19.83 -24.25
C TYR A 113 11.08 18.43 -24.05
N SER A 114 11.08 17.63 -25.12
CA SER A 114 10.80 16.21 -25.06
C SER A 114 11.83 15.41 -25.84
N VAL A 115 11.95 14.12 -25.49
CA VAL A 115 12.87 13.18 -26.16
C VAL A 115 12.29 11.76 -26.07
N SER A 116 12.47 10.98 -27.12
CA SER A 116 12.25 9.53 -27.06
C SER A 116 13.60 8.83 -26.93
N LEU A 117 13.70 7.83 -26.06
CA LEU A 117 14.95 7.10 -25.83
C LEU A 117 14.69 5.62 -25.58
N ALA A 118 15.66 4.80 -25.98
CA ALA A 118 15.70 3.38 -25.67
C ALA A 118 16.84 3.09 -24.69
N VAL A 119 16.55 2.32 -23.65
CA VAL A 119 17.48 1.98 -22.58
C VAL A 119 17.62 0.46 -22.49
N ALA A 120 18.81 -0.07 -22.75
CA ALA A 120 19.12 -1.49 -22.55
C ALA A 120 19.17 -1.81 -21.05
N LEU A 121 18.52 -2.90 -20.68
CA LEU A 121 18.42 -3.37 -19.30
C LEU A 121 19.34 -4.57 -19.03
N GLY A 122 19.67 -5.35 -20.05
CA GLY A 122 20.55 -6.47 -19.86
C GLY A 122 20.55 -7.46 -21.03
N LEU A 123 21.53 -8.35 -21.01
CA LEU A 123 21.63 -9.46 -21.97
C LEU A 123 20.67 -10.60 -21.58
N GLY A 124 20.07 -11.20 -22.60
CA GLY A 124 19.15 -12.31 -22.49
C GLY A 124 17.74 -11.88 -22.06
N ARG A 125 16.83 -12.84 -22.15
CA ARG A 125 15.41 -12.61 -21.87
C ARG A 125 15.17 -12.32 -20.39
N ILE A 126 14.38 -11.27 -20.07
CA ILE A 126 13.91 -10.95 -18.74
C ILE A 126 12.48 -11.42 -18.54
N THR A 127 12.04 -11.53 -17.30
CA THR A 127 10.65 -11.89 -16.95
C THR A 127 9.74 -10.66 -17.00
N ASN A 128 10.16 -9.59 -16.32
CA ASN A 128 9.42 -8.31 -16.30
C ASN A 128 10.31 -7.14 -15.86
N VAL A 129 9.78 -5.93 -16.06
CA VAL A 129 10.26 -4.69 -15.48
C VAL A 129 9.22 -4.26 -14.44
N GLY A 130 9.64 -4.13 -13.19
CA GLY A 130 8.80 -3.67 -12.08
C GLY A 130 8.84 -2.14 -11.92
N ARG A 131 9.24 -1.67 -10.74
CA ARG A 131 9.29 -0.24 -10.41
C ARG A 131 10.36 0.50 -11.20
N ILE A 132 10.08 1.77 -11.48
CA ILE A 132 10.98 2.66 -12.23
C ILE A 132 11.21 3.92 -11.39
N TRP A 133 12.45 4.38 -11.35
CA TRP A 133 12.83 5.63 -10.66
C TRP A 133 13.49 6.58 -11.62
N ALA A 134 13.18 7.87 -11.46
CA ALA A 134 13.89 8.98 -12.08
C ALA A 134 14.58 9.79 -10.97
N ASP A 135 15.90 9.99 -11.07
CA ASP A 135 16.72 10.67 -10.04
C ASP A 135 16.51 10.11 -8.61
N GLY A 136 16.24 8.83 -8.49
CA GLY A 136 16.01 8.15 -7.21
C GLY A 136 14.57 8.22 -6.68
N VAL A 137 13.68 8.99 -7.32
CA VAL A 137 12.25 9.08 -6.98
C VAL A 137 11.47 8.09 -7.82
N GLU A 138 10.64 7.28 -7.17
CA GLU A 138 9.79 6.31 -7.87
C GLU A 138 8.72 7.03 -8.70
N LEU A 139 8.56 6.58 -9.94
CA LEU A 139 7.57 7.12 -10.88
C LEU A 139 6.26 6.34 -10.77
N ALA A 140 5.14 7.04 -10.95
CA ALA A 140 3.87 6.38 -11.20
C ALA A 140 3.93 5.57 -12.51
N PRO A 141 3.28 4.41 -12.60
CA PRO A 141 3.30 3.56 -13.79
C PRO A 141 2.86 4.28 -15.09
N ASN A 142 1.98 5.26 -14.95
CA ASN A 142 1.44 6.07 -16.07
C ASN A 142 2.15 7.42 -16.25
N ALA A 143 3.19 7.71 -15.49
CA ALA A 143 3.92 8.99 -15.57
C ALA A 143 4.73 9.15 -16.86
N ILE A 144 5.08 8.04 -17.49
CA ILE A 144 5.85 7.98 -18.73
C ILE A 144 5.22 6.98 -19.72
N ASN A 145 5.32 7.27 -21.00
CA ASN A 145 4.91 6.33 -22.04
C ASN A 145 6.04 5.32 -22.27
N LEU A 146 5.89 4.13 -21.70
CA LEU A 146 6.91 3.09 -21.68
C LEU A 146 6.47 1.84 -22.44
N ARG A 147 7.34 1.32 -23.28
CA ARG A 147 7.22 -0.03 -23.85
C ARG A 147 8.41 -0.89 -23.38
N VAL A 148 8.13 -2.14 -23.06
CA VAL A 148 9.12 -3.11 -22.59
C VAL A 148 9.35 -4.17 -23.67
N TYR A 149 10.61 -4.43 -23.96
CA TYR A 149 11.09 -5.50 -24.82
C TYR A 149 11.90 -6.49 -23.98
N ASP A 150 11.41 -7.70 -23.89
CA ASP A 150 11.92 -8.69 -22.92
C ASP A 150 13.27 -9.32 -23.30
N GLY A 151 13.76 -9.09 -24.53
CA GLY A 151 15.00 -9.68 -25.02
C GLY A 151 14.81 -11.03 -25.69
N ALA A 152 13.59 -11.37 -26.14
CA ALA A 152 13.32 -12.59 -26.87
C ALA A 152 14.06 -12.64 -28.22
N GLU A 153 14.38 -13.86 -28.68
CA GLU A 153 15.08 -14.07 -29.97
C GLU A 153 14.21 -13.74 -31.20
N ASP A 154 12.89 -13.70 -31.04
CA ASP A 154 11.90 -13.36 -32.06
C ASP A 154 11.36 -11.92 -31.90
N GLN A 155 11.92 -11.14 -31.00
CA GLN A 155 11.53 -9.75 -30.74
C GLN A 155 11.57 -8.90 -32.01
N LEU A 156 10.55 -8.04 -32.18
CA LEU A 156 10.41 -7.13 -33.33
C LEU A 156 11.00 -5.75 -33.02
N PRO A 157 11.37 -4.97 -34.05
CA PRO A 157 11.77 -3.58 -33.88
C PRO A 157 10.69 -2.73 -33.20
N ASP A 158 11.10 -1.74 -32.40
CA ASP A 158 10.15 -0.78 -31.83
C ASP A 158 9.60 0.15 -32.92
N PRO A 159 8.28 0.36 -33.01
CA PRO A 159 7.66 1.18 -34.05
C PRO A 159 8.06 2.65 -34.00
N ARG A 160 8.44 3.19 -32.83
CA ARG A 160 8.92 4.57 -32.72
C ARG A 160 10.33 4.70 -33.28
N ILE A 161 11.19 3.71 -33.01
CA ILE A 161 12.54 3.66 -33.62
C ILE A 161 12.42 3.53 -35.12
N GLU A 162 11.57 2.63 -35.59
CA GLU A 162 11.36 2.43 -37.05
C GLU A 162 10.76 3.67 -37.75
N ALA A 163 9.87 4.40 -37.06
CA ALA A 163 9.32 5.65 -37.61
C ALA A 163 10.38 6.76 -37.76
N VAL A 164 11.42 6.76 -36.92
CA VAL A 164 12.50 7.75 -36.96
C VAL A 164 13.63 7.34 -37.91
N GLU A 165 14.05 6.06 -37.85
CA GLU A 165 15.19 5.56 -38.63
C GLU A 165 14.80 5.15 -40.07
N GLY A 166 13.53 4.84 -40.29
CA GLY A 166 13.00 4.36 -41.55
C GLY A 166 12.65 2.88 -41.53
N ALA A 167 11.70 2.50 -42.41
CA ALA A 167 11.21 1.12 -42.47
C ALA A 167 12.34 0.12 -42.78
N GLY A 168 12.47 -0.90 -41.93
CA GLY A 168 13.47 -1.95 -42.03
C GLY A 168 14.89 -1.53 -41.61
N MET A 169 15.09 -0.28 -41.13
CA MET A 169 16.40 0.22 -40.63
C MET A 169 16.53 0.11 -39.12
N ALA A 170 15.43 -0.05 -38.38
CA ALA A 170 15.45 -0.18 -36.92
C ALA A 170 15.93 -1.55 -36.48
N PRO A 171 16.93 -1.65 -35.60
CA PRO A 171 17.35 -2.93 -35.03
C PRO A 171 16.32 -3.46 -34.06
N ALA A 172 16.07 -4.77 -34.08
CA ALA A 172 15.18 -5.42 -33.12
C ALA A 172 15.83 -5.69 -31.75
N TYR A 173 17.13 -5.49 -31.60
CA TYR A 173 17.92 -5.76 -30.39
C TYR A 173 17.64 -7.13 -29.77
N ARG A 174 17.50 -8.19 -30.59
CA ARG A 174 17.26 -9.57 -30.13
C ARG A 174 18.34 -10.03 -29.17
N GLY A 175 17.95 -10.75 -28.13
CA GLY A 175 18.86 -11.14 -27.06
C GLY A 175 19.24 -10.01 -26.08
N ILE A 176 18.66 -8.80 -26.24
CA ILE A 176 18.83 -7.67 -25.34
C ILE A 176 17.46 -7.24 -24.83
N ALA A 177 17.26 -7.27 -23.52
CA ALA A 177 16.11 -6.67 -22.90
C ALA A 177 16.28 -5.15 -22.84
N TYR A 178 15.28 -4.40 -23.30
CA TYR A 178 15.33 -2.93 -23.30
C TYR A 178 13.94 -2.31 -23.10
N VAL A 179 13.91 -1.05 -22.79
CA VAL A 179 12.67 -0.26 -22.72
C VAL A 179 12.76 0.92 -23.70
N VAL A 180 11.63 1.31 -24.25
CA VAL A 180 11.49 2.56 -25.01
C VAL A 180 10.59 3.50 -24.23
N ILE A 181 11.11 4.69 -23.92
CA ILE A 181 10.36 5.79 -23.34
C ILE A 181 10.06 6.78 -24.48
N GLU A 182 8.80 6.89 -24.84
CA GLU A 182 8.36 7.70 -25.97
C GLU A 182 7.90 9.08 -25.50
N ASP A 183 8.40 10.11 -26.18
CA ASP A 183 8.07 11.52 -25.99
C ASP A 183 8.13 11.98 -24.53
N LEU A 184 9.20 11.58 -23.82
CA LEU A 184 9.44 11.96 -22.44
C LEU A 184 9.48 13.48 -22.30
N ALA A 185 8.51 14.05 -21.60
CA ALA A 185 8.51 15.48 -21.26
C ALA A 185 9.59 15.77 -20.22
N LEU A 186 10.50 16.71 -20.48
CA LEU A 186 11.63 17.03 -19.63
C LEU A 186 11.36 18.14 -18.61
N ALA A 187 10.29 18.91 -18.78
CA ALA A 187 9.94 19.99 -17.85
C ALA A 187 9.82 19.54 -16.38
N PRO A 188 9.18 18.38 -16.05
CA PRO A 188 9.13 17.88 -14.67
C PRO A 188 10.51 17.56 -14.07
N PHE A 189 11.52 17.33 -14.91
CA PHE A 189 12.89 16.99 -14.53
C PHE A 189 13.89 18.17 -14.69
N GLY A 190 13.37 19.41 -14.72
CA GLY A 190 14.18 20.60 -14.90
C GLY A 190 14.82 20.71 -16.30
N ASN A 191 14.10 20.29 -17.33
CA ASN A 191 14.50 20.26 -18.74
C ASN A 191 15.81 19.49 -19.00
N ARG A 192 16.01 18.38 -18.29
CA ARG A 192 17.11 17.42 -18.51
C ARG A 192 16.59 16.00 -18.53
N VAL A 193 17.31 15.10 -19.13
CA VAL A 193 17.03 13.67 -19.03
C VAL A 193 17.41 13.21 -17.61
N PRO A 194 16.45 12.66 -16.82
CA PRO A 194 16.75 12.19 -15.49
C PRO A 194 17.59 10.90 -15.52
N GLN A 195 18.22 10.57 -14.41
CA GLN A 195 18.87 9.27 -14.25
C GLN A 195 17.83 8.21 -13.93
N PHE A 196 17.49 7.40 -14.91
CA PHE A 196 16.58 6.29 -14.71
C PHE A 196 17.26 5.12 -14.01
N SER A 197 16.49 4.41 -13.20
CA SER A 197 16.81 3.06 -12.78
C SER A 197 15.55 2.20 -12.80
N PHE A 198 15.73 0.92 -13.10
CA PHE A 198 14.66 -0.03 -13.36
C PHE A 198 14.83 -1.23 -12.45
N GLU A 199 13.74 -1.69 -11.86
CA GLU A 199 13.69 -2.98 -11.20
C GLU A 199 13.45 -4.05 -12.27
N VAL A 200 14.44 -4.90 -12.47
CA VAL A 200 14.39 -5.94 -13.48
C VAL A 200 14.38 -7.31 -12.81
N VAL A 201 13.50 -8.18 -13.28
CA VAL A 201 13.41 -9.57 -12.84
C VAL A 201 13.77 -10.48 -14.00
N ARG A 202 14.73 -11.38 -13.77
CA ARG A 202 15.13 -12.41 -14.71
C ARG A 202 15.16 -13.77 -14.03
N ALA A 203 14.28 -14.66 -14.47
CA ALA A 203 14.28 -16.04 -14.01
C ALA A 203 15.55 -16.80 -14.44
N ALA A 204 15.87 -17.89 -13.76
CA ALA A 204 16.92 -18.79 -14.18
C ALA A 204 16.65 -19.34 -15.59
N GLN A 205 17.68 -19.44 -16.40
CA GLN A 205 17.60 -19.91 -17.80
C GLN A 205 18.76 -20.89 -18.07
N GLY A 206 18.64 -21.67 -19.15
CA GLY A 206 19.60 -22.68 -19.57
C GLY A 206 19.26 -24.08 -19.06
N ASP A 207 20.14 -25.05 -19.32
CA ASP A 207 19.90 -26.48 -19.11
C ASP A 207 19.52 -26.86 -17.68
N PHE A 208 19.93 -26.05 -16.69
CA PHE A 208 19.57 -26.25 -15.28
C PHE A 208 18.15 -25.79 -14.92
N ALA A 209 17.57 -24.94 -15.74
CA ALA A 209 16.22 -24.41 -15.55
C ALA A 209 15.19 -25.13 -16.43
N ASP A 210 15.65 -25.92 -17.41
CA ASP A 210 14.78 -26.66 -18.31
C ASP A 210 13.98 -27.70 -17.52
N GLY A 211 12.65 -27.59 -17.59
CA GLY A 211 11.72 -28.43 -16.85
C GLY A 211 11.49 -28.03 -15.38
N VAL A 212 12.14 -26.99 -14.87
CA VAL A 212 11.88 -26.42 -13.54
C VAL A 212 11.07 -25.13 -13.70
N MET A 213 9.89 -25.10 -13.07
CA MET A 213 9.07 -23.90 -13.01
C MET A 213 9.77 -22.82 -12.18
N ASP A 214 9.90 -21.62 -12.69
CA ASP A 214 10.44 -20.50 -11.91
C ASP A 214 9.52 -20.14 -10.72
N LEU A 215 10.10 -19.53 -9.68
CA LEU A 215 9.37 -19.23 -8.45
C LEU A 215 8.10 -18.41 -8.68
N GLN A 216 8.15 -17.43 -9.58
CA GLN A 216 7.00 -16.56 -9.88
C GLN A 216 5.82 -17.34 -10.46
N ARG A 217 6.11 -18.32 -11.33
CA ARG A 217 5.10 -19.20 -11.93
C ARG A 217 4.70 -20.37 -11.04
N ALA A 218 5.57 -20.76 -10.11
CA ALA A 218 5.32 -21.85 -9.17
C ALA A 218 4.32 -21.46 -8.07
N ILE A 219 4.25 -20.18 -7.72
CA ILE A 219 3.34 -19.70 -6.67
C ILE A 219 1.92 -19.63 -7.22
N SER A 220 1.03 -20.46 -6.67
CA SER A 220 -0.38 -20.53 -7.04
C SER A 220 -1.31 -19.82 -6.05
N ALA A 221 -0.84 -19.55 -4.82
CA ALA A 221 -1.61 -18.89 -3.78
C ALA A 221 -0.72 -18.06 -2.86
N VAL A 222 -1.28 -16.99 -2.30
CA VAL A 222 -0.61 -16.11 -1.32
C VAL A 222 -1.51 -15.79 -0.14
N ALA A 223 -0.90 -15.52 1.03
CA ALA A 223 -1.58 -14.86 2.13
C ALA A 223 -1.39 -13.34 1.98
N LEU A 224 -2.49 -12.61 1.78
CA LEU A 224 -2.51 -11.17 1.70
C LEU A 224 -2.83 -10.60 3.07
N ILE A 225 -1.83 -10.07 3.73
CA ILE A 225 -1.95 -9.40 5.01
C ILE A 225 -2.03 -7.91 4.71
N PRO A 226 -3.15 -7.25 5.05
CA PRO A 226 -3.28 -5.82 4.81
C PRO A 226 -2.21 -5.07 5.58
N GLY A 227 -1.76 -3.96 5.04
CA GLY A 227 -0.93 -3.01 5.76
C GLY A 227 -1.66 -2.46 7.00
N THR A 228 -1.08 -1.48 7.65
CA THR A 228 -1.70 -0.81 8.79
C THR A 228 -2.84 0.11 8.33
N GLY A 229 -3.94 0.09 9.08
CA GLY A 229 -5.02 1.06 8.96
C GLY A 229 -6.36 0.49 8.55
N GLU A 230 -7.40 1.19 9.00
CA GLU A 230 -8.79 0.79 8.85
C GLU A 230 -9.28 0.78 7.39
N TYR A 231 -8.51 1.43 6.50
CA TYR A 231 -8.84 1.54 5.07
C TYR A 231 -7.83 0.88 4.15
N ALA A 232 -6.91 0.07 4.70
CA ALA A 232 -5.85 -0.59 3.95
C ALA A 232 -6.36 -1.56 2.86
N LEU A 233 -7.61 -2.02 2.98
CA LEU A 233 -8.28 -2.93 2.04
C LEU A 233 -9.22 -2.22 1.06
N ALA A 234 -9.45 -0.91 1.20
CA ALA A 234 -10.39 -0.20 0.35
C ALA A 234 -9.83 0.04 -1.06
N THR A 235 -10.66 -0.17 -2.07
CA THR A 235 -10.41 0.26 -3.45
C THR A 235 -10.90 1.70 -3.68
N THR A 236 -11.78 2.20 -2.82
CA THR A 236 -12.20 3.60 -2.78
C THR A 236 -11.13 4.44 -2.10
N GLN A 237 -10.78 5.59 -2.70
CA GLN A 237 -9.83 6.53 -2.09
C GLN A 237 -10.46 7.24 -0.90
N ILE A 238 -9.82 7.13 0.26
CA ILE A 238 -10.28 7.68 1.53
C ILE A 238 -9.28 8.71 2.05
N HIS A 239 -9.80 9.78 2.61
CA HIS A 239 -8.99 10.80 3.26
C HIS A 239 -9.62 11.27 4.58
N TYR A 240 -8.79 11.81 5.45
CA TYR A 240 -9.21 12.47 6.67
C TYR A 240 -9.16 13.99 6.47
N SER A 241 -10.22 14.68 6.84
CA SER A 241 -10.28 16.16 6.84
C SER A 241 -10.12 16.67 8.27
N ALA A 242 -8.93 17.15 8.61
CA ALA A 242 -8.66 17.69 9.95
C ALA A 242 -9.06 19.16 10.07
N GLU A 243 -8.86 19.96 9.01
CA GLU A 243 -9.19 21.38 8.91
C GLU A 243 -9.69 21.69 7.49
N PRO A 244 -10.46 22.76 7.29
CA PRO A 244 -10.92 23.16 5.96
C PRO A 244 -9.74 23.33 4.99
N GLY A 245 -9.74 22.52 3.91
CA GLY A 245 -8.70 22.54 2.88
C GLY A 245 -7.44 21.71 3.19
N VAL A 246 -7.39 21.02 4.34
CA VAL A 246 -6.27 20.12 4.70
C VAL A 246 -6.76 18.68 4.73
N ASN A 247 -6.47 17.95 3.68
CA ASN A 247 -6.79 16.53 3.56
C ASN A 247 -5.54 15.67 3.71
N ARG A 248 -5.63 14.59 4.50
CA ARG A 248 -4.60 13.57 4.63
C ARG A 248 -5.12 12.27 4.05
N SER A 249 -4.39 11.67 3.12
CA SER A 249 -4.77 10.36 2.59
C SER A 249 -4.73 9.29 3.69
N ALA A 250 -5.71 8.39 3.67
CA ALA A 250 -5.80 7.23 4.54
C ALA A 250 -5.30 5.95 3.84
N ASN A 251 -5.33 5.91 2.50
CA ASN A 251 -5.04 4.69 1.74
C ASN A 251 -4.47 4.92 0.33
N VAL A 252 -3.86 6.10 0.09
CA VAL A 252 -3.12 6.39 -1.15
C VAL A 252 -1.75 6.88 -0.76
N HIS A 253 -0.74 6.01 -0.80
CA HIS A 253 0.62 6.31 -0.37
C HIS A 253 1.67 5.96 -1.43
N SER A 254 1.25 5.34 -2.55
CA SER A 254 2.14 5.02 -3.66
C SER A 254 2.08 6.08 -4.76
N PRO A 255 3.13 6.21 -5.60
CA PRO A 255 3.14 7.14 -6.73
C PRO A 255 2.10 6.82 -7.81
N SER A 256 1.47 5.63 -7.77
CA SER A 256 0.42 5.25 -8.72
C SER A 256 -0.78 6.20 -8.70
N GLY A 257 -1.01 6.87 -7.55
CA GLY A 257 -2.21 7.65 -7.32
C GLY A 257 -3.47 6.80 -7.10
N GLU A 258 -3.34 5.47 -7.14
CA GLU A 258 -4.37 4.50 -6.78
C GLU A 258 -4.30 4.15 -5.28
N THR A 259 -5.32 3.45 -4.77
CA THR A 259 -5.28 2.97 -3.39
C THR A 259 -4.16 1.96 -3.20
N ASP A 260 -3.64 1.86 -1.98
CA ASP A 260 -2.57 0.92 -1.64
C ASP A 260 -2.97 -0.52 -1.95
N PHE A 261 -4.25 -0.87 -1.72
CA PHE A 261 -4.80 -2.19 -2.04
C PHE A 261 -4.83 -2.45 -3.54
N ALA A 262 -5.37 -1.52 -4.34
CA ALA A 262 -5.42 -1.67 -5.79
C ALA A 262 -4.01 -1.78 -6.39
N THR A 263 -3.08 -0.95 -5.92
CA THR A 263 -1.67 -1.01 -6.30
C THR A 263 -1.03 -2.36 -5.95
N SER A 264 -1.23 -2.85 -4.71
CA SER A 264 -0.70 -4.15 -4.27
C SER A 264 -1.26 -5.31 -5.08
N LEU A 265 -2.56 -5.29 -5.37
CA LEU A 265 -3.22 -6.35 -6.13
C LEU A 265 -2.77 -6.36 -7.60
N SER A 266 -2.57 -5.19 -8.19
CA SER A 266 -2.01 -5.02 -9.53
C SER A 266 -0.57 -5.56 -9.62
N GLN A 267 0.28 -5.23 -8.62
CA GLN A 267 1.64 -5.75 -8.52
C GLN A 267 1.66 -7.27 -8.31
N LEU A 268 0.79 -7.81 -7.46
CA LEU A 268 0.66 -9.25 -7.24
C LEU A 268 0.39 -9.99 -8.55
N ARG A 269 -0.56 -9.50 -9.34
CA ARG A 269 -0.93 -10.11 -10.63
C ARG A 269 0.20 -10.03 -11.66
N ALA A 270 0.92 -8.92 -11.67
CA ALA A 270 2.06 -8.73 -12.57
C ALA A 270 3.26 -9.64 -12.19
N GLU A 271 3.53 -9.77 -10.88
CA GLU A 271 4.68 -10.54 -10.39
C GLU A 271 4.41 -12.04 -10.30
N LEU A 272 3.18 -12.47 -10.01
CA LEU A 272 2.78 -13.87 -9.81
C LEU A 272 1.63 -14.26 -10.75
N PRO A 273 1.90 -14.45 -12.05
CA PRO A 273 0.87 -14.63 -13.07
C PRO A 273 0.00 -15.89 -12.88
N ASN A 274 0.49 -16.88 -12.15
CA ASN A 274 -0.23 -18.13 -11.84
C ASN A 274 -0.90 -18.12 -10.47
N CYS A 275 -0.88 -16.99 -9.73
CA CYS A 275 -1.52 -16.87 -8.44
C CYS A 275 -3.05 -16.80 -8.60
N GLY A 276 -3.70 -17.95 -8.50
CA GLY A 276 -5.15 -18.11 -8.65
C GLY A 276 -5.93 -18.01 -7.33
N SER A 277 -5.27 -17.92 -6.17
CA SER A 277 -5.95 -17.88 -4.87
C SER A 277 -5.27 -16.90 -3.90
N VAL A 278 -6.07 -16.16 -3.15
CA VAL A 278 -5.64 -15.18 -2.16
C VAL A 278 -6.29 -15.45 -0.81
N SER A 279 -5.48 -15.67 0.22
CA SER A 279 -5.95 -15.70 1.61
C SER A 279 -5.98 -14.28 2.18
N LEU A 280 -7.17 -13.69 2.30
CA LEU A 280 -7.37 -12.33 2.82
C LEU A 280 -7.47 -12.36 4.35
N VAL A 281 -6.48 -11.77 5.03
CA VAL A 281 -6.40 -11.76 6.50
C VAL A 281 -7.03 -10.48 7.04
N VAL A 282 -7.97 -10.63 7.98
CA VAL A 282 -8.63 -9.51 8.68
C VAL A 282 -8.61 -9.76 10.17
N ALA A 283 -8.17 -8.76 10.98
CA ALA A 283 -7.93 -8.95 12.40
C ALA A 283 -8.93 -8.20 13.29
N TRP A 284 -9.37 -8.89 14.37
CA TRP A 284 -9.87 -8.28 15.59
C TRP A 284 -8.86 -8.50 16.72
N PHE A 285 -9.10 -7.88 17.88
CA PHE A 285 -8.15 -7.83 18.99
C PHE A 285 -8.64 -8.65 20.17
N GLY A 286 -7.76 -9.53 20.68
CA GLY A 286 -7.98 -10.30 21.89
C GLY A 286 -7.34 -9.65 23.10
N SER A 287 -8.06 -9.64 24.22
CA SER A 287 -7.69 -8.85 25.41
C SER A 287 -7.02 -9.64 26.54
N ASP A 288 -7.11 -10.97 26.56
CA ASP A 288 -6.66 -11.81 27.69
C ASP A 288 -6.27 -13.21 27.25
N LEU A 289 -5.25 -13.81 27.86
CA LEU A 289 -4.89 -15.22 27.62
C LEU A 289 -5.83 -16.20 28.34
N ARG A 290 -6.59 -15.75 29.33
CA ARG A 290 -7.63 -16.56 29.99
C ARG A 290 -8.90 -16.53 29.15
N CYS A 291 -9.29 -17.66 28.60
CA CYS A 291 -10.36 -17.75 27.60
C CYS A 291 -11.70 -17.17 28.10
N ALA A 292 -12.10 -17.44 29.34
CA ALA A 292 -13.34 -16.88 29.89
C ALA A 292 -13.36 -15.36 30.01
N ALA A 293 -12.19 -14.73 30.20
CA ALA A 293 -12.03 -13.29 30.31
C ALA A 293 -11.71 -12.61 28.96
N CYS A 294 -11.29 -13.40 27.95
CA CYS A 294 -10.86 -12.87 26.66
C CYS A 294 -12.05 -12.28 25.88
N GLU A 295 -12.01 -11.00 25.61
CA GLU A 295 -12.86 -10.36 24.64
C GLU A 295 -12.16 -10.33 23.28
N VAL A 296 -12.93 -10.50 22.22
CA VAL A 296 -12.46 -10.41 20.83
C VAL A 296 -13.27 -9.33 20.13
N MET A 297 -12.68 -8.15 19.92
CA MET A 297 -13.39 -6.97 19.45
C MET A 297 -12.62 -6.20 18.36
N PRO A 298 -13.33 -5.48 17.48
CA PRO A 298 -12.69 -4.57 16.54
C PRO A 298 -12.19 -3.32 17.27
N LYS A 299 -11.05 -2.78 16.82
CA LYS A 299 -10.46 -1.54 17.36
C LYS A 299 -10.02 -0.61 16.25
N VAL A 300 -9.94 0.68 16.57
CA VAL A 300 -9.47 1.75 15.69
C VAL A 300 -8.14 2.33 16.16
N GLU A 301 -7.41 2.99 15.28
CA GLU A 301 -6.14 3.65 15.64
C GLU A 301 -6.38 4.98 16.37
N GLN A 302 -7.50 5.63 16.09
CA GLN A 302 -7.94 6.90 16.71
C GLN A 302 -9.46 7.08 16.53
N VAL A 303 -10.08 7.95 17.34
CA VAL A 303 -11.52 8.21 17.32
C VAL A 303 -11.88 9.64 16.87
N GLU A 304 -10.88 10.50 16.69
CA GLU A 304 -11.03 11.92 16.43
C GLU A 304 -11.51 12.24 15.01
N LEU A 305 -11.02 11.49 14.01
CA LEU A 305 -11.32 11.72 12.59
C LEU A 305 -11.87 10.45 11.96
N ASP A 306 -12.90 10.60 11.14
CA ASP A 306 -13.43 9.49 10.34
C ASP A 306 -13.09 9.66 8.85
N GLY A 307 -13.16 8.56 8.09
CA GLY A 307 -12.84 8.57 6.66
C GLY A 307 -13.94 9.25 5.84
N GLU A 308 -13.56 10.24 5.08
CA GLU A 308 -14.44 10.86 4.09
C GLU A 308 -14.75 9.86 2.96
N GLY A 309 -16.04 9.70 2.65
CA GLY A 309 -16.53 8.76 1.65
C GLY A 309 -16.75 7.33 2.14
N MET A 310 -16.12 6.95 3.26
CA MET A 310 -16.29 5.64 3.92
C MET A 310 -16.14 5.80 5.43
N PRO A 311 -17.19 6.20 6.16
CA PRO A 311 -17.16 6.19 7.62
C PRO A 311 -16.85 4.78 8.15
N TRP A 312 -15.97 4.70 9.16
CA TRP A 312 -15.60 3.41 9.73
C TRP A 312 -16.76 2.78 10.49
N ARG A 313 -17.15 1.60 10.07
CA ARG A 313 -18.17 0.76 10.69
C ARG A 313 -17.72 -0.69 10.67
N VAL A 314 -17.84 -1.38 11.79
CA VAL A 314 -17.52 -2.81 11.95
C VAL A 314 -18.49 -3.43 12.94
N ALA A 315 -19.13 -4.53 12.57
CA ALA A 315 -19.98 -5.33 13.46
C ALA A 315 -21.07 -4.52 14.16
N GLY A 316 -21.64 -3.52 13.48
CA GLY A 316 -22.74 -2.68 13.99
C GLY A 316 -22.29 -1.51 14.85
N ILE A 317 -21.01 -1.28 15.09
CA ILE A 317 -20.52 -0.10 15.81
C ILE A 317 -19.83 0.90 14.87
N VAL A 318 -19.83 2.16 15.27
CA VAL A 318 -19.15 3.26 14.59
C VAL A 318 -17.85 3.60 15.31
N ARG A 319 -16.95 4.35 14.63
CA ARG A 319 -15.63 4.75 15.15
C ARG A 319 -15.68 5.30 16.60
N ALA A 320 -16.61 6.19 16.90
CA ALA A 320 -16.74 6.79 18.23
C ALA A 320 -17.07 5.80 19.36
N GLN A 321 -17.56 4.61 19.02
CA GLN A 321 -17.88 3.53 19.97
C GLN A 321 -16.79 2.48 20.07
N ALA A 322 -15.81 2.53 19.16
CA ALA A 322 -14.74 1.54 19.09
C ALA A 322 -13.67 1.79 20.15
N ALA A 323 -13.09 0.71 20.67
CA ALA A 323 -11.88 0.79 21.47
C ALA A 323 -10.70 1.19 20.58
N VAL A 324 -9.69 1.85 21.19
CA VAL A 324 -8.48 2.26 20.49
C VAL A 324 -7.39 1.21 20.67
N VAL A 325 -6.65 0.92 19.60
CA VAL A 325 -5.46 0.08 19.64
C VAL A 325 -4.42 0.73 20.56
N PRO A 326 -3.79 -0.01 21.49
CA PRO A 326 -2.76 0.52 22.36
C PRO A 326 -1.61 1.18 21.60
N LYS A 327 -0.99 2.20 22.22
CA LYS A 327 0.09 2.97 21.60
C LYS A 327 1.37 2.85 22.44
N VAL A 328 2.51 2.74 21.75
CA VAL A 328 3.85 2.87 22.32
C VAL A 328 4.53 4.05 21.64
N ASP A 329 5.09 4.99 22.39
CA ASP A 329 5.70 6.22 21.86
C ASP A 329 4.78 6.98 20.88
N ALA A 330 3.51 7.11 21.26
CA ALA A 330 2.44 7.75 20.48
C ALA A 330 2.10 7.08 19.12
N ARG A 331 2.65 5.89 18.85
CA ARG A 331 2.35 5.10 17.65
C ARG A 331 1.50 3.89 18.02
N SER A 332 0.46 3.63 17.26
CA SER A 332 -0.34 2.42 17.40
C SER A 332 0.54 1.19 17.17
N ILE A 333 0.42 0.17 18.05
CA ILE A 333 1.23 -1.06 17.93
C ILE A 333 0.82 -1.94 16.77
N TYR A 334 -0.43 -1.78 16.32
CA TYR A 334 -1.01 -2.42 15.13
C TYR A 334 -1.87 -1.41 14.39
N GLY A 335 -2.17 -1.65 13.13
CA GLY A 335 -3.25 -0.98 12.43
C GLY A 335 -4.61 -1.34 13.03
N GLY A 336 -5.62 -0.49 12.86
CA GLY A 336 -6.98 -0.75 13.29
C GLY A 336 -7.65 -1.86 12.46
N THR A 337 -8.79 -2.36 12.93
CA THR A 337 -9.64 -3.29 12.17
C THR A 337 -10.13 -2.63 10.88
N PRO A 338 -9.97 -3.26 9.71
CA PRO A 338 -10.51 -2.75 8.46
C PRO A 338 -12.03 -2.54 8.53
N ALA A 339 -12.51 -1.42 8.00
CA ALA A 339 -13.94 -1.14 7.88
C ALA A 339 -14.64 -2.25 7.08
N ASP A 340 -15.86 -2.64 7.49
CA ASP A 340 -16.62 -3.71 6.82
C ASP A 340 -16.74 -3.47 5.31
N ARG A 341 -16.98 -2.23 4.90
CA ARG A 341 -17.06 -1.88 3.48
C ARG A 341 -15.73 -2.06 2.75
N SER A 342 -14.59 -1.76 3.38
CA SER A 342 -13.28 -1.97 2.77
C SER A 342 -12.98 -3.46 2.56
N VAL A 343 -13.45 -4.31 3.47
CA VAL A 343 -13.36 -5.78 3.34
C VAL A 343 -14.22 -6.27 2.18
N ILE A 344 -15.45 -5.77 2.04
CA ILE A 344 -16.32 -6.10 0.89
C ILE A 344 -15.64 -5.72 -0.42
N GLU A 345 -15.13 -4.49 -0.53
CA GLU A 345 -14.43 -4.01 -1.73
C GLU A 345 -13.21 -4.90 -2.06
N ALA A 346 -12.45 -5.32 -1.06
CA ALA A 346 -11.30 -6.20 -1.26
C ALA A 346 -11.70 -7.56 -1.82
N ILE A 347 -12.71 -8.21 -1.24
CA ILE A 347 -13.23 -9.51 -1.71
C ILE A 347 -13.68 -9.41 -3.17
N GLN A 348 -14.45 -8.36 -3.50
CA GLN A 348 -14.94 -8.12 -4.85
C GLN A 348 -13.79 -7.88 -5.85
N ALA A 349 -12.82 -7.04 -5.51
CA ALA A 349 -11.68 -6.73 -6.38
C ALA A 349 -10.77 -7.95 -6.65
N ILE A 350 -10.57 -8.83 -5.64
CA ILE A 350 -9.83 -10.09 -5.82
C ILE A 350 -10.59 -10.99 -6.81
N ARG A 351 -11.89 -11.17 -6.61
CA ARG A 351 -12.74 -12.02 -7.46
C ARG A 351 -12.90 -11.49 -8.88
N GLU A 352 -13.06 -10.17 -9.05
CA GLU A 352 -13.09 -9.51 -10.36
C GLU A 352 -11.80 -9.77 -11.17
N GLY A 353 -10.68 -9.93 -10.49
CA GLY A 353 -9.41 -10.35 -11.11
C GLY A 353 -9.31 -11.84 -11.42
N GLY A 354 -10.36 -12.63 -11.18
CA GLY A 354 -10.40 -14.07 -11.46
C GLY A 354 -9.69 -14.93 -10.41
N GLN A 355 -9.39 -14.37 -9.22
CA GLN A 355 -8.73 -15.10 -8.15
C GLN A 355 -9.75 -15.60 -7.13
N GLU A 356 -9.52 -16.79 -6.59
CA GLU A 356 -10.28 -17.34 -5.48
C GLU A 356 -9.92 -16.62 -4.17
N VAL A 357 -10.91 -16.47 -3.29
CA VAL A 357 -10.76 -15.84 -1.97
C VAL A 357 -10.91 -16.86 -0.85
N MET A 358 -9.87 -17.03 -0.07
CA MET A 358 -9.96 -17.64 1.25
C MET A 358 -10.02 -16.53 2.31
N PHE A 359 -11.14 -16.35 2.99
CA PHE A 359 -11.26 -15.37 4.05
C PHE A 359 -10.69 -15.89 5.37
N TYR A 360 -9.81 -15.09 6.01
CA TYR A 360 -9.04 -15.53 7.17
C TYR A 360 -9.20 -14.56 8.35
N PRO A 361 -10.24 -14.72 9.21
CA PRO A 361 -10.37 -13.98 10.45
C PRO A 361 -9.21 -14.30 11.41
N PHE A 362 -8.57 -13.26 11.95
CA PHE A 362 -7.35 -13.37 12.72
C PHE A 362 -7.46 -12.62 14.05
N ILE A 363 -6.98 -13.21 15.15
CA ILE A 363 -6.91 -12.54 16.44
C ILE A 363 -5.50 -12.00 16.65
N LEU A 364 -5.39 -10.68 16.86
CA LEU A 364 -4.19 -10.04 17.39
C LEU A 364 -4.36 -9.81 18.88
N MET A 365 -3.38 -10.23 19.69
CA MET A 365 -3.37 -9.94 21.12
C MET A 365 -2.67 -8.61 21.34
N ASP A 366 -3.32 -7.66 22.01
CA ASP A 366 -2.84 -6.28 22.08
C ASP A 366 -2.52 -5.75 23.47
N GLN A 367 -2.47 -6.64 24.49
CA GLN A 367 -2.04 -6.26 25.83
C GLN A 367 -0.55 -5.89 25.87
N LEU A 368 -0.23 -4.77 26.50
CA LEU A 368 1.14 -4.31 26.72
C LEU A 368 1.70 -4.86 28.06
N ALA A 369 2.98 -4.65 28.30
CA ALA A 369 3.60 -4.94 29.60
C ALA A 369 2.98 -4.08 30.71
N GLY A 370 2.91 -4.60 31.93
CA GLY A 370 2.27 -3.93 33.06
C GLY A 370 0.75 -3.94 32.98
N ASN A 371 0.17 -4.97 32.35
CA ASN A 371 -1.28 -5.09 32.12
C ASN A 371 -2.09 -5.56 33.35
N ALA A 372 -1.45 -5.98 34.40
CA ALA A 372 -2.06 -6.51 35.65
C ALA A 372 -3.03 -7.69 35.40
N LEU A 373 -2.87 -8.41 34.26
CA LEU A 373 -3.64 -9.60 33.94
C LEU A 373 -2.88 -10.84 34.43
N ALA A 374 -3.50 -11.65 35.26
CA ALA A 374 -2.86 -12.89 35.76
C ALA A 374 -2.49 -13.82 34.59
N ASP A 375 -1.23 -14.22 34.49
CA ASP A 375 -0.76 -15.13 33.45
C ASP A 375 -1.20 -16.58 33.80
N PRO A 376 -2.06 -17.19 32.97
CA PRO A 376 -2.54 -18.54 33.21
C PRO A 376 -1.44 -19.61 33.13
N TRP A 377 -0.32 -19.32 32.48
CA TRP A 377 0.80 -20.25 32.31
C TRP A 377 1.80 -20.22 33.44
N THR A 378 2.13 -19.06 33.97
CA THR A 378 3.17 -18.88 34.99
C THR A 378 2.60 -18.56 36.36
N GLY A 379 1.41 -17.93 36.43
CA GLY A 379 0.82 -17.36 37.61
C GLY A 379 1.38 -15.99 38.01
N ALA A 380 2.18 -15.40 37.17
CA ALA A 380 2.61 -14.00 37.31
C ALA A 380 1.43 -13.04 37.30
N THR A 381 1.63 -11.85 37.87
CA THR A 381 0.60 -10.80 37.93
C THR A 381 0.37 -10.12 36.57
N ASP A 382 1.33 -10.25 35.65
CA ASP A 382 1.26 -9.68 34.30
C ASP A 382 1.37 -10.79 33.26
N GLN A 383 0.53 -10.72 32.25
CA GLN A 383 0.69 -11.50 31.01
C GLN A 383 1.81 -10.89 30.16
N PRO A 384 2.49 -11.69 29.31
CA PRO A 384 3.46 -11.16 28.36
C PRO A 384 2.85 -10.06 27.47
N ALA A 385 3.67 -9.08 27.08
CA ALA A 385 3.25 -8.11 26.07
C ALA A 385 3.08 -8.81 24.73
N LEU A 386 2.01 -8.46 23.99
CA LEU A 386 1.68 -8.93 22.66
C LEU A 386 1.81 -10.47 22.51
N PRO A 387 1.18 -11.25 23.41
CA PRO A 387 1.36 -12.69 23.39
C PRO A 387 0.74 -13.31 22.13
N TRP A 388 1.24 -14.46 21.74
CA TRP A 388 0.64 -15.24 20.69
C TRP A 388 -0.74 -15.80 21.10
N ARG A 389 -1.78 -15.62 20.25
CA ARG A 389 -3.15 -16.12 20.48
C ARG A 389 -3.24 -17.61 20.73
N GLY A 390 -2.28 -18.38 20.22
CA GLY A 390 -2.18 -19.84 20.48
C GLY A 390 -1.97 -20.19 21.97
N ARG A 391 -1.72 -19.20 22.81
CA ARG A 391 -1.61 -19.35 24.28
C ARG A 391 -2.90 -19.05 25.04
N ILE A 392 -4.00 -18.69 24.36
CA ILE A 392 -5.31 -18.55 25.00
C ILE A 392 -5.72 -19.92 25.58
N THR A 393 -5.98 -19.95 26.91
CA THR A 393 -6.25 -21.18 27.65
C THR A 393 -7.21 -20.91 28.82
N LEU A 394 -7.36 -21.87 29.71
CA LEU A 394 -8.16 -21.74 30.93
C LEU A 394 -7.60 -20.65 31.89
N SER A 395 -8.35 -20.30 32.90
CA SER A 395 -7.93 -19.40 33.99
C SER A 395 -6.59 -19.80 34.62
N GLN A 396 -6.32 -21.11 34.64
CA GLN A 396 -5.01 -21.72 34.90
C GLN A 396 -4.77 -22.80 33.83
N ALA A 397 -3.62 -22.73 33.15
CA ALA A 397 -3.30 -23.62 32.06
C ALA A 397 -3.30 -25.11 32.49
N PRO A 398 -3.64 -26.05 31.61
CA PRO A 398 -3.56 -27.48 31.90
C PRO A 398 -2.18 -27.87 32.45
N GLY A 399 -2.15 -28.71 33.49
CA GLY A 399 -0.94 -29.16 34.16
C GLY A 399 -0.48 -28.25 35.35
N ARG A 400 -1.08 -27.09 35.54
CA ARG A 400 -0.84 -26.27 36.72
C ARG A 400 -1.71 -26.70 37.90
N ALA A 401 -1.21 -26.51 39.14
CA ALA A 401 -1.99 -26.73 40.34
C ALA A 401 -3.23 -25.84 40.34
N GLY A 402 -4.42 -26.41 40.56
CA GLY A 402 -5.68 -25.69 40.53
C GLY A 402 -6.27 -25.45 39.13
N SER A 403 -5.65 -25.99 38.07
CA SER A 403 -6.23 -25.93 36.72
C SER A 403 -7.62 -26.59 36.69
N PRO A 404 -8.62 -25.93 36.07
CA PRO A 404 -9.95 -26.55 35.86
C PRO A 404 -9.95 -27.57 34.74
N ASP A 405 -8.83 -27.85 34.07
CA ASP A 405 -8.75 -28.85 33.01
C ASP A 405 -9.34 -30.22 33.48
N ARG A 406 -10.05 -30.88 32.58
CA ARG A 406 -10.78 -32.15 32.83
C ARG A 406 -11.97 -32.04 33.80
N THR A 407 -12.47 -30.82 34.02
CA THR A 407 -13.68 -30.61 34.85
C THR A 407 -14.79 -29.94 34.04
N ALA A 408 -16.00 -29.84 34.60
CA ALA A 408 -17.09 -29.09 34.00
C ALA A 408 -16.76 -27.61 33.86
N VAL A 409 -16.01 -27.04 34.82
CA VAL A 409 -15.60 -25.63 34.79
C VAL A 409 -14.77 -25.29 33.55
N ALA A 410 -13.94 -26.24 33.08
CA ALA A 410 -13.19 -26.02 31.82
C ALA A 410 -14.13 -25.85 30.62
N ALA A 411 -15.21 -26.58 30.55
CA ALA A 411 -16.21 -26.46 29.50
C ALA A 411 -16.95 -25.09 29.59
N ASP A 412 -17.26 -24.65 30.80
CA ASP A 412 -17.90 -23.33 31.04
C ASP A 412 -16.97 -22.16 30.65
N GLU A 413 -15.69 -22.23 30.98
CA GLU A 413 -14.69 -21.22 30.59
C GLU A 413 -14.52 -21.14 29.05
N VAL A 414 -14.48 -22.30 28.39
CA VAL A 414 -14.44 -22.36 26.93
C VAL A 414 -15.73 -21.81 26.32
N ALA A 415 -16.89 -22.17 26.86
CA ALA A 415 -18.18 -21.65 26.40
C ALA A 415 -18.24 -20.11 26.51
N ALA A 416 -17.71 -19.55 27.61
CA ALA A 416 -17.62 -18.12 27.80
C ALA A 416 -16.71 -17.43 26.74
N PHE A 417 -15.65 -18.08 26.29
CA PHE A 417 -14.82 -17.57 25.18
C PHE A 417 -15.59 -17.51 23.88
N PHE A 418 -16.33 -18.55 23.56
CA PHE A 418 -17.13 -18.57 22.33
C PHE A 418 -18.29 -17.57 22.38
N GLY A 419 -18.94 -17.42 23.54
CA GLY A 419 -20.10 -16.56 23.70
C GLY A 419 -21.39 -17.18 23.16
N THR A 420 -22.44 -16.38 23.09
CA THR A 420 -23.82 -16.82 22.84
C THR A 420 -24.44 -16.32 21.55
N ALA A 421 -23.72 -15.47 20.80
CA ALA A 421 -24.20 -14.95 19.51
C ALA A 421 -24.68 -16.08 18.57
N GLN A 422 -25.79 -15.86 17.89
CA GLN A 422 -26.40 -16.80 16.96
C GLN A 422 -26.40 -16.24 15.54
N PRO A 423 -26.50 -17.07 14.48
CA PRO A 423 -26.61 -16.59 13.09
C PRO A 423 -27.75 -15.59 12.89
N ASP A 424 -28.89 -15.80 13.51
CA ASP A 424 -30.08 -14.94 13.38
C ASP A 424 -29.95 -13.58 14.09
N ASP A 425 -28.90 -13.37 14.89
CA ASP A 425 -28.60 -12.08 15.51
C ASP A 425 -28.04 -11.07 14.50
N PHE A 426 -27.73 -11.51 13.30
CA PHE A 426 -27.15 -10.68 12.23
C PHE A 426 -28.15 -10.50 11.09
N ALA A 427 -28.25 -9.27 10.60
CA ALA A 427 -29.09 -8.91 9.46
C ALA A 427 -28.36 -7.95 8.52
N VAL A 428 -28.70 -8.00 7.23
CA VAL A 428 -28.28 -7.00 6.27
C VAL A 428 -29.29 -5.88 6.19
N VAL A 429 -28.89 -4.66 6.57
CA VAL A 429 -29.74 -3.48 6.50
C VAL A 429 -28.98 -2.40 5.74
N ASN A 430 -29.54 -1.93 4.62
CA ASN A 430 -28.92 -0.90 3.75
C ASN A 430 -27.48 -1.23 3.29
N GLY A 431 -27.19 -2.52 3.09
CA GLY A 431 -25.85 -2.95 2.68
C GLY A 431 -24.80 -3.02 3.80
N GLU A 432 -25.23 -2.93 5.06
CA GLU A 432 -24.40 -3.07 6.26
C GLU A 432 -24.85 -4.25 7.10
N ILE A 433 -23.93 -4.89 7.82
CA ILE A 433 -24.24 -5.94 8.80
C ILE A 433 -24.64 -5.27 10.12
N VAL A 434 -25.88 -5.50 10.54
CA VAL A 434 -26.41 -5.06 11.83
C VAL A 434 -26.46 -6.23 12.78
N TYR A 435 -26.03 -6.03 14.02
CA TYR A 435 -26.07 -7.02 15.09
C TYR A 435 -27.09 -6.64 16.16
N SER A 436 -28.02 -7.54 16.49
CA SER A 436 -29.09 -7.36 17.47
C SER A 436 -29.04 -8.38 18.61
N GLY A 437 -28.01 -9.19 18.67
CA GLY A 437 -27.82 -10.23 19.68
C GLY A 437 -27.30 -9.70 21.03
N PRO A 438 -26.86 -10.60 21.92
CA PRO A 438 -26.31 -10.25 23.22
C PRO A 438 -25.18 -9.21 23.16
N SER A 439 -25.15 -8.29 24.11
CA SER A 439 -24.07 -7.29 24.20
C SER A 439 -22.79 -7.96 24.71
N GLU A 440 -22.09 -8.63 23.81
CA GLU A 440 -20.84 -9.35 24.10
C GLU A 440 -19.83 -9.19 22.97
N TRP A 441 -18.55 -9.24 23.27
CA TRP A 441 -17.46 -9.30 22.33
C TRP A 441 -16.74 -10.65 22.47
N ARG A 442 -17.28 -11.68 21.82
CA ARG A 442 -16.83 -13.06 21.94
C ARG A 442 -16.58 -13.67 20.56
N TYR A 443 -15.94 -14.83 20.56
CA TYR A 443 -15.43 -15.48 19.36
C TYR A 443 -16.52 -15.78 18.32
N ARG A 444 -17.71 -16.25 18.74
CA ARG A 444 -18.82 -16.52 17.82
C ARG A 444 -19.29 -15.26 17.10
N ARG A 445 -19.43 -14.14 17.85
CA ARG A 445 -19.81 -12.86 17.23
C ARG A 445 -18.80 -12.43 16.16
N PHE A 446 -17.50 -12.61 16.40
CA PHE A 446 -16.43 -12.32 15.45
C PHE A 446 -16.54 -13.13 14.16
N ILE A 447 -16.66 -14.46 14.28
CA ILE A 447 -16.68 -15.35 13.13
C ILE A 447 -18.00 -15.24 12.35
N LEU A 448 -19.14 -15.18 13.04
CA LEU A 448 -20.46 -15.06 12.40
C LEU A 448 -20.61 -13.71 11.68
N HIS A 449 -20.09 -12.62 12.28
CA HIS A 449 -20.06 -11.32 11.60
C HIS A 449 -19.38 -11.42 10.24
N TYR A 450 -18.18 -12.00 10.18
CA TYR A 450 -17.46 -12.13 8.92
C TYR A 450 -18.07 -13.16 7.96
N ALA A 451 -18.73 -14.20 8.46
CA ALA A 451 -19.47 -15.10 7.59
C ALA A 451 -20.60 -14.35 6.85
N HIS A 452 -21.37 -13.51 7.57
CA HIS A 452 -22.40 -12.68 6.96
C HIS A 452 -21.80 -11.60 6.04
N LEU A 453 -20.68 -10.99 6.42
CA LEU A 453 -20.00 -9.99 5.58
C LEU A 453 -19.47 -10.58 4.27
N CYS A 454 -18.89 -11.78 4.32
CA CYS A 454 -18.47 -12.51 3.13
C CYS A 454 -19.65 -12.88 2.23
N ALA A 455 -20.78 -13.32 2.80
CA ALA A 455 -22.00 -13.57 2.04
C ALA A 455 -22.51 -12.30 1.36
N LEU A 456 -22.50 -11.14 2.07
CA LEU A 456 -22.87 -9.84 1.53
C LEU A 456 -21.93 -9.39 0.40
N ALA A 457 -20.64 -9.72 0.48
CA ALA A 457 -19.66 -9.42 -0.55
C ALA A 457 -19.80 -10.25 -1.85
N GLY A 458 -20.72 -11.22 -1.88
CA GLY A 458 -20.95 -12.13 -3.00
C GLY A 458 -20.33 -13.52 -2.81
N GLY A 459 -19.90 -13.84 -1.59
CA GLY A 459 -19.32 -15.13 -1.20
C GLY A 459 -17.79 -15.18 -1.29
N VAL A 460 -17.23 -16.22 -0.69
CA VAL A 460 -15.80 -16.56 -0.72
C VAL A 460 -15.64 -18.05 -0.98
N ASP A 461 -14.52 -18.46 -1.56
CA ASP A 461 -14.28 -19.86 -1.96
C ASP A 461 -13.86 -20.74 -0.78
N ALA A 462 -13.27 -20.12 0.26
CA ALA A 462 -12.96 -20.77 1.52
C ALA A 462 -13.09 -19.76 2.69
N PHE A 463 -13.48 -20.26 3.85
CA PHE A 463 -13.61 -19.47 5.07
C PHE A 463 -12.93 -20.18 6.25
N CYS A 464 -11.94 -19.51 6.86
CA CYS A 464 -11.24 -20.04 8.01
C CYS A 464 -12.02 -19.70 9.29
N ILE A 465 -12.46 -20.71 10.05
CA ILE A 465 -13.20 -20.51 11.30
C ILE A 465 -12.28 -20.32 12.53
N GLY A 466 -10.97 -20.41 12.36
CA GLY A 466 -9.98 -20.23 13.41
C GLY A 466 -8.61 -20.73 13.01
N SER A 467 -7.58 -20.11 13.55
CA SER A 467 -6.21 -20.52 13.31
C SER A 467 -5.35 -20.36 14.56
N GLU A 468 -4.37 -21.26 14.70
CA GLU A 468 -3.37 -21.23 15.77
C GLU A 468 -3.93 -21.26 17.21
N MET A 469 -5.14 -21.76 17.42
CA MET A 469 -5.79 -21.87 18.73
C MET A 469 -5.29 -23.11 19.47
N VAL A 470 -3.98 -23.32 19.54
CA VAL A 470 -3.34 -24.56 19.99
C VAL A 470 -3.74 -24.93 21.42
N ALA A 471 -3.54 -24.03 22.36
CA ALA A 471 -3.81 -24.31 23.77
C ALA A 471 -5.31 -24.45 24.06
N LEU A 472 -6.16 -23.66 23.39
CA LEU A 472 -7.62 -23.76 23.53
C LEU A 472 -8.14 -25.14 23.08
N ASN A 473 -7.62 -25.67 21.98
CA ASN A 473 -8.03 -26.96 21.43
C ASN A 473 -7.56 -28.16 22.26
N GLN A 474 -6.59 -27.97 23.16
CA GLN A 474 -6.09 -29.01 24.05
C GLN A 474 -6.86 -29.12 25.37
N ILE A 475 -7.69 -28.13 25.70
CA ILE A 475 -8.51 -28.12 26.92
C ILE A 475 -9.47 -29.29 26.90
N ARG A 476 -9.57 -29.98 28.05
CA ARG A 476 -10.51 -31.09 28.29
C ARG A 476 -11.57 -30.68 29.29
N GLY A 477 -12.80 -31.00 28.98
CA GLY A 477 -13.92 -30.98 29.92
C GLY A 477 -14.01 -32.27 30.73
N ALA A 478 -15.05 -32.41 31.53
CA ALA A 478 -15.35 -33.64 32.23
C ALA A 478 -15.56 -34.81 31.24
N GLY A 479 -15.01 -35.98 31.54
CA GLY A 479 -15.12 -37.15 30.67
C GLY A 479 -14.23 -37.13 29.44
N ASP A 480 -13.11 -36.36 29.50
CA ASP A 480 -12.12 -36.23 28.42
C ASP A 480 -12.69 -35.71 27.07
N ILE A 481 -13.80 -34.98 27.11
CA ILE A 481 -14.31 -34.26 25.93
C ILE A 481 -13.45 -33.02 25.64
N PHE A 482 -13.45 -32.59 24.38
CA PHE A 482 -12.76 -31.37 23.93
C PHE A 482 -13.80 -30.28 23.64
N PRO A 483 -14.15 -29.41 24.62
CA PRO A 483 -15.24 -28.46 24.46
C PRO A 483 -14.99 -27.45 23.32
N ALA A 484 -13.76 -26.97 23.15
CA ALA A 484 -13.43 -26.05 22.05
C ALA A 484 -13.61 -26.67 20.66
N VAL A 485 -13.25 -27.95 20.51
CA VAL A 485 -13.44 -28.68 19.24
C VAL A 485 -14.93 -28.85 18.94
N ALA A 486 -15.76 -29.15 19.95
CA ALA A 486 -17.18 -29.27 19.78
C ALA A 486 -17.82 -27.95 19.31
N MET A 487 -17.43 -26.82 19.93
CA MET A 487 -17.92 -25.48 19.57
C MET A 487 -17.42 -25.03 18.21
N MET A 488 -16.16 -25.33 17.86
CA MET A 488 -15.64 -25.06 16.51
C MET A 488 -16.41 -25.83 15.43
N ARG A 489 -16.76 -27.09 15.67
CA ARG A 489 -17.58 -27.88 14.73
C ARG A 489 -18.97 -27.27 14.54
N GLN A 490 -19.59 -26.81 15.63
CA GLN A 490 -20.89 -26.12 15.55
C GLN A 490 -20.73 -24.81 14.73
N LEU A 491 -19.75 -23.99 15.06
CA LEU A 491 -19.49 -22.73 14.38
C LEU A 491 -19.18 -22.93 12.88
N ALA A 492 -18.47 -24.01 12.53
CA ALA A 492 -18.23 -24.39 11.13
C ALA A 492 -19.52 -24.70 10.38
N ALA A 493 -20.45 -25.44 11.03
CA ALA A 493 -21.72 -25.75 10.43
C ALA A 493 -22.60 -24.49 10.23
N GLU A 494 -22.58 -23.58 11.19
CA GLU A 494 -23.30 -22.30 11.13
C GLU A 494 -22.73 -21.39 10.05
N ALA A 495 -21.40 -21.22 10.00
CA ALA A 495 -20.73 -20.44 8.96
C ALA A 495 -21.03 -21.02 7.56
N ARG A 496 -21.02 -22.34 7.42
CA ARG A 496 -21.40 -23.01 6.16
C ARG A 496 -22.86 -22.76 5.78
N ALA A 497 -23.77 -22.73 6.75
CA ALA A 497 -25.17 -22.42 6.48
C ALA A 497 -25.38 -20.99 5.98
N ILE A 498 -24.55 -20.05 6.42
CA ILE A 498 -24.57 -18.65 5.97
C ILE A 498 -23.94 -18.49 4.58
N LEU A 499 -22.80 -19.14 4.34
CA LEU A 499 -22.00 -18.95 3.13
C LEU A 499 -22.44 -19.84 1.95
N GLY A 500 -23.14 -20.92 2.25
CA GLY A 500 -23.50 -21.93 1.27
C GLY A 500 -22.53 -23.13 1.27
N PRO A 501 -22.75 -24.08 0.35
CA PRO A 501 -22.02 -25.36 0.29
C PRO A 501 -20.56 -25.16 -0.18
#